data_3def868af784cf0c0398e8905ff496c2
#
_entry.id   3def868af784cf0c0398e8905ff496c2
#
_cell.length_a   1.000
_cell.length_b   1.000
_cell.length_c   1.000
_cell.angle_alpha   90.00
_cell.angle_beta   90.00
_cell.angle_gamma   90.00
#
_symmetry.space_group_name_H-M   'P 1'
#
loop_
_entity.id
_entity.type
_entity.pdbx_description
1 polymer ?
#
loop_
_entity_poly.entity_id
_entity_poly.type
_entity_poly.pdbx_seq_one_letter_code
_entity_poly.pdbx_strand_id
1 'polypeptide(L)'
;MLGASFKHALGPLMPGAYLSPYATCARCAFDKTFPSCEWHCVEFLKQKVELETTKDVAAIIVEPIQGTAGNVVPPPGYLRVLRRLADELGALLICDEMITGFGRTGKMFAIEHEDVIPDVITIGKGFGGGFPMSGIIAREELAFAKPFANPSGSSSSYGGNPLAAAAARITVETIIEDGLVEHSRRLGAKMLAELRRWESELPIVSDVRGRGLLIGLDLVVPGTRKLLDKKATRWIFDTLLSRGVLAMIYNPEVRINPPLVIEEDQAMGALATMKDVLGEAAERFVG
;
A
#
# COMPACT_ATOMS: atom_id res chain seq x y z
N MET A 1 1.83 7.29 5.30
CA MET A 1 2.75 8.28 5.90
C MET A 1 4.06 8.35 5.13
N LEU A 2 4.64 9.53 4.97
CA LEU A 2 5.95 9.67 4.33
C LEU A 2 7.03 8.94 5.12
N GLY A 3 7.85 8.15 4.45
CA GLY A 3 9.03 7.52 5.05
C GLY A 3 10.03 8.55 5.60
N ALA A 4 11.01 8.09 6.40
CA ALA A 4 11.98 8.97 7.04
C ALA A 4 12.76 9.84 6.03
N SER A 5 13.10 9.28 4.87
CA SER A 5 13.81 10.00 3.79
C SER A 5 13.03 11.19 3.23
N PHE A 6 11.69 11.08 3.18
CA PHE A 6 10.84 12.17 2.69
C PHE A 6 10.60 13.26 3.74
N LYS A 7 10.86 12.97 5.02
CA LYS A 7 10.70 13.94 6.13
C LYS A 7 11.97 14.72 6.41
N HIS A 8 13.08 14.30 5.84
CA HIS A 8 14.35 15.00 6.02
C HIS A 8 14.23 16.45 5.54
N ALA A 9 14.66 17.38 6.39
CA ALA A 9 14.58 18.83 6.16
C ALA A 9 13.15 19.41 6.01
N LEU A 10 12.08 18.69 6.40
CA LEU A 10 10.68 19.15 6.40
C LEU A 10 10.16 19.40 7.82
N GLY A 11 10.99 19.88 8.73
CA GLY A 11 10.55 20.21 10.08
C GLY A 11 10.16 21.69 10.27
N PRO A 12 9.33 22.03 11.27
CA PRO A 12 8.59 21.12 12.12
C PRO A 12 7.43 20.44 11.37
N LEU A 13 7.09 19.20 11.75
CA LEU A 13 5.94 18.49 11.20
C LEU A 13 4.64 19.12 11.73
N MET A 14 3.51 18.85 11.05
CA MET A 14 2.20 19.36 11.41
C MET A 14 1.87 19.02 12.88
N PRO A 15 1.53 20.00 13.73
CA PRO A 15 1.07 19.74 15.08
C PRO A 15 -0.22 18.91 15.09
N GLY A 16 -0.39 18.07 16.12
CA GLY A 16 -1.57 17.23 16.26
C GLY A 16 -1.55 15.94 15.40
N ALA A 17 -0.50 15.71 14.60
CA ALA A 17 -0.30 14.48 13.85
C ALA A 17 0.71 13.56 14.57
N TYR A 18 0.22 12.44 15.11
CA TYR A 18 1.01 11.48 15.86
C TYR A 18 1.27 10.22 15.02
N LEU A 19 2.54 9.83 14.88
CA LEU A 19 2.93 8.68 14.08
C LEU A 19 3.03 7.43 14.96
N SER A 20 2.50 6.31 14.47
CA SER A 20 2.65 5.00 15.11
C SER A 20 3.22 3.98 14.12
N PRO A 21 4.00 2.97 14.60
CA PRO A 21 4.45 1.89 13.75
C PRO A 21 3.27 1.14 13.11
N TYR A 22 3.43 0.84 11.82
CA TYR A 22 2.50 -0.03 11.09
C TYR A 22 2.78 -1.50 11.39
N ALA A 23 1.80 -2.39 11.16
CA ALA A 23 1.94 -3.83 11.37
C ALA A 23 2.82 -4.49 10.28
N THR A 24 4.10 -4.12 10.22
CA THR A 24 5.11 -4.70 9.34
C THR A 24 5.75 -5.90 10.02
N CYS A 25 5.08 -7.07 9.97
CA CYS A 25 5.49 -8.23 10.77
C CYS A 25 6.83 -8.83 10.37
N ALA A 26 7.20 -8.81 9.08
CA ALA A 26 8.50 -9.30 8.61
C ALA A 26 9.69 -8.53 9.22
N ARG A 27 9.49 -7.23 9.48
CA ARG A 27 10.47 -6.34 10.15
C ARG A 27 9.77 -5.58 11.27
N CYS A 28 9.25 -6.33 12.26
CA CYS A 28 8.51 -5.77 13.38
C CYS A 28 9.36 -4.76 14.16
N ALA A 29 8.84 -3.56 14.36
CA ALA A 29 9.52 -2.49 15.12
C ALA A 29 9.73 -2.83 16.61
N PHE A 30 9.07 -3.88 17.08
CA PHE A 30 9.13 -4.34 18.48
C PHE A 30 9.77 -5.72 18.62
N ASP A 31 10.37 -6.27 17.55
CA ASP A 31 10.95 -7.62 17.52
C ASP A 31 10.01 -8.73 18.01
N LYS A 32 8.71 -8.55 17.73
CA LYS A 32 7.66 -9.50 18.11
C LYS A 32 7.13 -10.26 16.89
N THR A 33 6.53 -11.42 17.13
CA THR A 33 5.97 -12.30 16.10
C THR A 33 4.45 -12.38 16.22
N PHE A 34 3.75 -12.21 15.12
CA PHE A 34 2.31 -12.44 15.05
C PHE A 34 2.04 -13.96 14.91
N PRO A 35 0.97 -14.51 15.55
CA PRO A 35 -0.05 -13.85 16.37
C PRO A 35 0.29 -13.66 17.85
N SER A 36 1.41 -14.21 18.34
CA SER A 36 1.76 -14.21 19.78
C SER A 36 2.03 -12.82 20.36
N CYS A 37 2.22 -11.80 19.51
CA CYS A 37 2.38 -10.40 19.94
C CYS A 37 1.08 -9.73 20.37
N GLU A 38 -0.10 -10.37 20.14
CA GLU A 38 -1.42 -9.86 20.52
C GLU A 38 -1.66 -8.39 20.10
N TRP A 39 -1.26 -8.04 18.87
CA TRP A 39 -1.39 -6.67 18.31
C TRP A 39 -0.60 -5.62 19.09
N HIS A 40 0.58 -5.92 19.56
CA HIS A 40 1.41 -5.00 20.32
C HIS A 40 1.60 -3.63 19.65
N CYS A 41 1.66 -3.57 18.34
CA CYS A 41 1.72 -2.31 17.59
C CYS A 41 0.45 -1.45 17.76
N VAL A 42 -0.72 -2.05 17.95
CA VAL A 42 -1.98 -1.33 18.22
C VAL A 42 -2.06 -0.95 19.68
N GLU A 43 -1.62 -1.81 20.58
CA GLU A 43 -1.50 -1.48 22.01
C GLU A 43 -0.54 -0.30 22.22
N PHE A 44 0.58 -0.26 21.52
CA PHE A 44 1.50 0.87 21.55
C PHE A 44 0.83 2.16 21.04
N LEU A 45 0.00 2.09 19.98
CA LEU A 45 -0.79 3.24 19.52
C LEU A 45 -1.73 3.74 20.63
N LYS A 46 -2.41 2.85 21.33
CA LYS A 46 -3.30 3.19 22.46
C LYS A 46 -2.54 3.89 23.58
N GLN A 47 -1.40 3.36 23.99
CA GLN A 47 -0.53 3.99 24.99
C GLN A 47 -0.04 5.37 24.54
N LYS A 48 0.29 5.52 23.27
CA LYS A 48 0.71 6.80 22.70
C LYS A 48 -0.39 7.84 22.76
N VAL A 49 -1.63 7.47 22.48
CA VAL A 49 -2.80 8.36 22.65
C VAL A 49 -2.91 8.81 24.10
N GLU A 50 -2.78 7.89 25.06
CA GLU A 50 -2.88 8.20 26.48
C GLU A 50 -1.79 9.14 26.99
N LEU A 51 -0.55 8.99 26.51
CA LEU A 51 0.63 9.68 27.04
C LEU A 51 0.99 10.96 26.29
N GLU A 52 0.69 11.05 25.00
CA GLU A 52 1.21 12.12 24.14
C GLU A 52 0.11 13.07 23.61
N THR A 53 -1.17 12.74 23.80
CA THR A 53 -2.27 13.54 23.24
C THR A 53 -3.18 14.09 24.34
N THR A 54 -4.08 14.99 23.97
CA THR A 54 -5.17 15.48 24.84
C THR A 54 -6.31 14.47 25.00
N LYS A 55 -6.21 13.31 24.33
CA LYS A 55 -7.26 12.27 24.16
C LYS A 55 -8.43 12.67 23.25
N ASP A 56 -8.51 13.89 22.80
CA ASP A 56 -9.47 14.35 21.78
C ASP A 56 -8.96 13.94 20.39
N VAL A 57 -8.99 12.63 20.11
CA VAL A 57 -8.50 12.09 18.85
C VAL A 57 -9.56 12.25 17.77
N ALA A 58 -9.28 13.05 16.76
CA ALA A 58 -10.20 13.26 15.65
C ALA A 58 -10.30 12.02 14.73
N ALA A 59 -9.17 11.38 14.40
CA ALA A 59 -9.16 10.25 13.49
C ALA A 59 -7.91 9.37 13.63
N ILE A 60 -8.06 8.10 13.26
CA ILE A 60 -6.98 7.19 12.91
C ILE A 60 -6.96 7.06 11.40
N ILE A 61 -5.84 7.43 10.75
CA ILE A 61 -5.65 7.23 9.30
C ILE A 61 -4.70 6.08 9.03
N VAL A 62 -5.06 5.19 8.11
CA VAL A 62 -4.28 3.99 7.78
C VAL A 62 -4.40 3.63 6.30
N GLU A 63 -3.28 3.22 5.67
CA GLU A 63 -3.34 2.50 4.39
C GLU A 63 -3.72 1.03 4.68
N PRO A 64 -4.74 0.43 4.03
CA PRO A 64 -5.05 -1.00 4.18
C PRO A 64 -3.86 -1.92 3.83
N ILE A 65 -3.09 -1.52 2.83
CA ILE A 65 -1.77 -2.06 2.49
C ILE A 65 -0.86 -0.86 2.26
N GLN A 66 0.28 -0.79 2.94
CA GLN A 66 1.20 0.33 2.75
C GLN A 66 1.89 0.23 1.39
N GLY A 67 1.60 1.18 0.50
CA GLY A 67 2.13 1.19 -0.86
C GLY A 67 3.62 1.52 -0.92
N THR A 68 3.99 2.74 -0.55
CA THR A 68 5.36 3.26 -0.71
C THR A 68 6.39 2.53 0.15
N ALA A 69 5.97 1.94 1.25
CA ALA A 69 6.82 1.14 2.13
C ALA A 69 7.16 -0.26 1.58
N GLY A 70 6.75 -0.59 0.35
CA GLY A 70 7.03 -1.89 -0.28
C GLY A 70 5.82 -2.82 -0.39
N ASN A 71 4.62 -2.28 -0.56
CA ASN A 71 3.36 -3.04 -0.60
C ASN A 71 3.20 -3.95 0.63
N VAL A 72 3.40 -3.37 1.81
CA VAL A 72 3.34 -4.10 3.09
C VAL A 72 1.91 -4.48 3.42
N VAL A 73 1.64 -5.77 3.43
CA VAL A 73 0.34 -6.34 3.79
C VAL A 73 0.33 -6.63 5.29
N PRO A 74 -0.58 -6.03 6.06
CA PRO A 74 -0.69 -6.33 7.49
C PRO A 74 -1.28 -7.73 7.70
N PRO A 75 -1.09 -8.33 8.87
CA PRO A 75 -1.70 -9.61 9.18
C PRO A 75 -3.25 -9.51 9.22
N PRO A 76 -3.96 -10.60 8.92
CA PRO A 76 -5.42 -10.63 8.94
C PRO A 76 -5.99 -10.16 10.28
N GLY A 77 -6.98 -9.26 10.23
CA GLY A 77 -7.61 -8.70 11.42
C GLY A 77 -7.08 -7.33 11.84
N TYR A 78 -6.02 -6.83 11.23
CA TYR A 78 -5.41 -5.54 11.59
C TYR A 78 -6.38 -4.37 11.49
N LEU A 79 -7.10 -4.25 10.37
CA LEU A 79 -8.07 -3.17 10.18
C LEU A 79 -9.26 -3.27 11.14
N ARG A 80 -9.69 -4.51 11.46
CA ARG A 80 -10.75 -4.71 12.45
C ARG A 80 -10.34 -4.28 13.85
N VAL A 81 -9.08 -4.51 14.23
CA VAL A 81 -8.57 -4.04 15.53
C VAL A 81 -8.47 -2.51 15.57
N LEU A 82 -8.02 -1.89 14.47
CA LEU A 82 -7.99 -0.42 14.36
C LEU A 82 -9.41 0.19 14.36
N ARG A 83 -10.39 -0.46 13.72
CA ARG A 83 -11.78 -0.01 13.78
C ARG A 83 -12.30 0.01 15.22
N ARG A 84 -12.07 -1.09 15.96
CA ARG A 84 -12.47 -1.15 17.38
C ARG A 84 -11.79 -0.06 18.21
N LEU A 85 -10.49 0.15 18.00
CA LEU A 85 -9.78 1.21 18.71
C LEU A 85 -10.33 2.60 18.37
N ALA A 86 -10.66 2.87 17.11
CA ALA A 86 -11.27 4.13 16.71
C ALA A 86 -12.64 4.32 17.39
N ASP A 87 -13.46 3.26 17.47
CA ASP A 87 -14.74 3.29 18.17
C ASP A 87 -14.57 3.56 19.68
N GLU A 88 -13.60 2.88 20.32
CA GLU A 88 -13.27 3.10 21.75
C GLU A 88 -12.85 4.54 22.04
N LEU A 89 -12.15 5.19 21.11
CA LEU A 89 -11.67 6.57 21.23
C LEU A 89 -12.71 7.61 20.78
N GLY A 90 -13.85 7.20 20.22
CA GLY A 90 -14.78 8.12 19.57
C GLY A 90 -14.20 8.82 18.34
N ALA A 91 -13.15 8.24 17.74
CA ALA A 91 -12.42 8.78 16.60
C ALA A 91 -12.92 8.22 15.27
N LEU A 92 -12.73 8.96 14.19
CA LEU A 92 -13.00 8.46 12.84
C LEU A 92 -11.90 7.46 12.39
N LEU A 93 -12.28 6.41 11.68
CA LEU A 93 -11.35 5.59 10.93
C LEU A 93 -11.32 6.06 9.48
N ILE A 94 -10.16 6.51 9.03
CA ILE A 94 -9.91 6.93 7.64
C ILE A 94 -9.02 5.90 6.97
N CYS A 95 -9.52 5.27 5.90
CA CYS A 95 -8.73 4.33 5.10
C CYS A 95 -8.19 5.02 3.85
N ASP A 96 -6.87 5.05 3.72
CA ASP A 96 -6.19 5.57 2.53
C ASP A 96 -6.11 4.49 1.45
N GLU A 97 -7.08 4.50 0.55
CA GLU A 97 -7.20 3.59 -0.59
C GLU A 97 -6.60 4.17 -1.90
N MET A 98 -5.72 5.14 -1.77
CA MET A 98 -5.10 5.81 -2.92
C MET A 98 -4.36 4.85 -3.86
N ILE A 99 -3.81 3.75 -3.34
CA ILE A 99 -3.13 2.74 -4.15
C ILE A 99 -3.86 1.41 -4.17
N THR A 100 -4.65 1.14 -3.15
CA THR A 100 -5.30 -0.17 -2.93
C THR A 100 -6.68 -0.28 -3.55
N GLY A 101 -7.34 0.84 -3.82
CA GLY A 101 -8.68 0.90 -4.38
C GLY A 101 -8.78 0.54 -5.87
N PHE A 102 -10.01 0.51 -6.33
CA PHE A 102 -10.40 0.31 -7.73
C PHE A 102 -9.85 -0.97 -8.35
N GLY A 103 -10.08 -2.10 -7.69
CA GLY A 103 -9.77 -3.43 -8.20
C GLY A 103 -8.34 -3.89 -7.97
N ARG A 104 -7.42 -3.02 -7.55
CA ARG A 104 -5.99 -3.29 -7.45
C ARG A 104 -5.66 -4.54 -6.62
N THR A 105 -6.39 -4.79 -5.55
CA THR A 105 -6.15 -5.91 -4.63
C THR A 105 -7.03 -7.14 -4.90
N GLY A 106 -7.82 -7.13 -5.98
CA GLY A 106 -8.80 -8.17 -6.28
C GLY A 106 -10.13 -8.02 -5.55
N LYS A 107 -10.35 -6.85 -4.96
CA LYS A 107 -11.62 -6.32 -4.47
C LYS A 107 -11.75 -4.88 -4.95
N MET A 108 -12.95 -4.28 -4.98
CA MET A 108 -13.10 -2.88 -5.39
C MET A 108 -12.30 -1.97 -4.46
N PHE A 109 -12.37 -2.20 -3.14
CA PHE A 109 -11.54 -1.56 -2.12
C PHE A 109 -10.88 -2.62 -1.22
N ALA A 110 -9.65 -2.35 -0.77
CA ALA A 110 -8.91 -3.32 0.05
C ALA A 110 -9.54 -3.56 1.43
N ILE A 111 -10.26 -2.60 1.98
CA ILE A 111 -11.01 -2.75 3.23
C ILE A 111 -12.02 -3.90 3.19
N GLU A 112 -12.56 -4.24 2.00
CA GLU A 112 -13.48 -5.35 1.81
C GLU A 112 -12.86 -6.73 2.12
N HIS A 113 -11.53 -6.85 2.15
CA HIS A 113 -10.87 -8.09 2.56
C HIS A 113 -11.03 -8.40 4.04
N GLU A 114 -11.41 -7.42 4.84
CA GLU A 114 -11.58 -7.55 6.29
C GLU A 114 -12.98 -7.17 6.79
N ASP A 115 -13.91 -6.92 5.86
CA ASP A 115 -15.29 -6.52 6.15
C ASP A 115 -15.35 -5.33 7.12
N VAL A 116 -14.46 -4.35 6.95
CA VAL A 116 -14.42 -3.12 7.75
C VAL A 116 -15.11 -2.00 6.99
N ILE A 117 -15.95 -1.25 7.68
CA ILE A 117 -16.56 -0.02 7.16
C ILE A 117 -15.84 1.17 7.83
N PRO A 118 -15.00 1.91 7.09
CA PRO A 118 -14.40 3.13 7.60
C PRO A 118 -15.39 4.30 7.55
N ASP A 119 -15.08 5.37 8.26
CA ASP A 119 -15.86 6.60 8.21
C ASP A 119 -15.55 7.42 6.95
N VAL A 120 -14.30 7.35 6.49
CA VAL A 120 -13.82 8.03 5.28
C VAL A 120 -12.86 7.13 4.51
N ILE A 121 -12.96 7.15 3.19
CA ILE A 121 -12.00 6.55 2.25
C ILE A 121 -11.38 7.67 1.42
N THR A 122 -10.05 7.73 1.33
CA THR A 122 -9.38 8.60 0.35
C THR A 122 -9.10 7.84 -0.93
N ILE A 123 -9.39 8.45 -2.07
CA ILE A 123 -9.27 7.84 -3.41
C ILE A 123 -8.46 8.72 -4.37
N GLY A 124 -7.79 8.09 -5.33
CA GLY A 124 -6.99 8.77 -6.33
C GLY A 124 -6.19 7.82 -7.22
N LYS A 125 -5.06 8.28 -7.73
CA LYS A 125 -4.18 7.51 -8.63
C LYS A 125 -4.95 6.84 -9.78
N GLY A 126 -5.06 5.51 -9.79
CA GLY A 126 -5.73 4.72 -10.83
C GLY A 126 -7.18 5.09 -11.11
N PHE A 127 -7.87 5.68 -10.14
CA PHE A 127 -9.23 6.19 -10.24
C PHE A 127 -9.47 7.13 -11.45
N GLY A 128 -8.47 7.97 -11.79
CA GLY A 128 -8.59 8.90 -12.90
C GLY A 128 -8.19 8.34 -14.27
N GLY A 129 -7.78 7.06 -14.40
CA GLY A 129 -7.34 6.49 -15.66
C GLY A 129 -6.15 7.20 -16.31
N GLY A 130 -5.28 7.82 -15.52
CA GLY A 130 -4.18 8.68 -15.97
C GLY A 130 -4.49 10.18 -15.87
N PHE A 131 -5.73 10.56 -15.66
CA PHE A 131 -6.12 11.95 -15.39
C PHE A 131 -5.81 12.33 -13.92
N PRO A 132 -5.23 13.51 -13.64
CA PRO A 132 -4.94 13.94 -12.28
C PRO A 132 -6.23 14.22 -11.51
N MET A 133 -6.55 13.33 -10.60
CA MET A 133 -7.78 13.41 -9.81
C MET A 133 -7.62 12.68 -8.48
N SER A 134 -8.30 13.20 -7.47
CA SER A 134 -8.46 12.57 -6.17
C SER A 134 -9.80 12.96 -5.56
N GLY A 135 -10.23 12.23 -4.54
CA GLY A 135 -11.47 12.50 -3.84
C GLY A 135 -11.53 11.78 -2.50
N ILE A 136 -12.65 11.96 -1.83
CA ILE A 136 -13.00 11.20 -0.63
C ILE A 136 -14.39 10.60 -0.81
N ILE A 137 -14.61 9.46 -0.18
CA ILE A 137 -15.92 8.85 0.04
C ILE A 137 -16.14 8.89 1.54
N ALA A 138 -17.20 9.50 2.00
CA ALA A 138 -17.50 9.64 3.42
C ALA A 138 -19.01 9.49 3.66
N ARG A 139 -19.38 9.22 4.92
CA ARG A 139 -20.77 9.26 5.33
C ARG A 139 -21.35 10.66 5.15
N GLU A 140 -22.64 10.75 4.84
CA GLU A 140 -23.33 12.00 4.52
C GLU A 140 -23.17 13.04 5.63
N GLU A 141 -23.36 12.63 6.89
CA GLU A 141 -23.24 13.53 8.04
C GLU A 141 -21.84 14.14 8.20
N LEU A 142 -20.80 13.44 7.77
CA LEU A 142 -19.42 13.96 7.76
C LEU A 142 -19.20 14.92 6.59
N ALA A 143 -19.70 14.57 5.41
CA ALA A 143 -19.54 15.38 4.21
C ALA A 143 -20.26 16.75 4.34
N PHE A 144 -21.40 16.78 5.04
CA PHE A 144 -22.17 18.00 5.31
C PHE A 144 -21.88 18.66 6.66
N ALA A 145 -20.92 18.14 7.42
CA ALA A 145 -20.47 18.80 8.66
C ALA A 145 -19.67 20.07 8.37
N LYS A 146 -19.81 21.07 9.24
CA LYS A 146 -18.95 22.25 9.20
C LYS A 146 -17.55 21.90 9.73
N PRO A 147 -16.47 22.45 9.18
CA PRO A 147 -16.43 23.52 8.15
C PRO A 147 -16.60 23.08 6.70
N PHE A 148 -16.65 21.77 6.35
CA PHE A 148 -16.72 21.30 4.97
C PHE A 148 -17.94 21.84 4.21
N ALA A 149 -19.10 21.86 4.85
CA ALA A 149 -20.34 22.38 4.27
C ALA A 149 -20.41 23.91 4.20
N ASN A 150 -19.42 24.64 4.72
CA ASN A 150 -19.38 26.09 4.53
C ASN A 150 -19.03 26.42 3.06
N PRO A 151 -19.56 27.50 2.50
CA PRO A 151 -19.14 27.99 1.19
C PRO A 151 -17.61 28.10 1.14
N SER A 152 -16.99 27.47 0.15
CA SER A 152 -15.53 27.39 -0.04
C SER A 152 -14.74 26.68 1.09
N GLY A 153 -15.40 26.00 2.02
CA GLY A 153 -14.74 25.32 3.15
C GLY A 153 -13.86 24.14 2.74
N SER A 154 -14.18 23.50 1.63
CA SER A 154 -13.43 22.37 1.06
C SER A 154 -13.14 22.53 -0.44
N SER A 155 -13.25 23.74 -0.98
CA SER A 155 -13.10 23.99 -2.41
C SER A 155 -11.65 24.02 -2.88
N SER A 156 -11.44 23.66 -4.13
CA SER A 156 -10.22 23.94 -4.89
C SER A 156 -10.59 24.55 -6.23
N SER A 157 -9.66 25.29 -6.87
CA SER A 157 -9.93 25.97 -8.15
C SER A 157 -10.33 24.98 -9.26
N TYR A 158 -9.88 23.75 -9.21
CA TYR A 158 -10.14 22.69 -10.20
C TYR A 158 -10.95 21.51 -9.64
N GLY A 159 -11.39 21.58 -8.38
CA GLY A 159 -12.24 20.54 -7.76
C GLY A 159 -13.58 20.45 -8.48
N GLY A 160 -14.07 19.23 -8.69
CA GLY A 160 -15.31 18.99 -9.43
C GLY A 160 -15.20 19.23 -10.93
N ASN A 161 -14.00 19.32 -11.50
CA ASN A 161 -13.77 19.50 -12.92
C ASN A 161 -14.52 18.44 -13.75
N PRO A 162 -15.43 18.83 -14.68
CA PRO A 162 -16.26 17.87 -15.42
C PRO A 162 -15.45 16.94 -16.33
N LEU A 163 -14.30 17.37 -16.85
CA LEU A 163 -13.44 16.52 -17.67
C LEU A 163 -12.78 15.42 -16.84
N ALA A 164 -12.26 15.77 -15.65
CA ALA A 164 -11.72 14.79 -14.71
C ALA A 164 -12.80 13.82 -14.20
N ALA A 165 -14.00 14.31 -13.91
CA ALA A 165 -15.13 13.50 -13.51
C ALA A 165 -15.56 12.52 -14.62
N ALA A 166 -15.58 12.95 -15.88
CA ALA A 166 -15.86 12.08 -17.01
C ALA A 166 -14.80 10.98 -17.18
N ALA A 167 -13.51 11.32 -17.05
CA ALA A 167 -12.42 10.35 -17.09
C ALA A 167 -12.55 9.30 -15.95
N ALA A 168 -12.84 9.75 -14.73
CA ALA A 168 -13.05 8.85 -13.60
C ALA A 168 -14.24 7.93 -13.81
N ARG A 169 -15.37 8.46 -14.31
CA ARG A 169 -16.57 7.65 -14.60
C ARG A 169 -16.24 6.54 -15.58
N ILE A 170 -15.62 6.86 -16.72
CA ILE A 170 -15.24 5.86 -17.71
C ILE A 170 -14.26 4.83 -17.12
N THR A 171 -13.30 5.27 -16.32
CA THR A 171 -12.34 4.35 -15.69
C THR A 171 -13.05 3.35 -14.76
N VAL A 172 -13.99 3.81 -13.93
CA VAL A 172 -14.74 2.94 -13.02
C VAL A 172 -15.66 2.00 -13.80
N GLU A 173 -16.37 2.51 -14.81
CA GLU A 173 -17.21 1.70 -15.71
C GLU A 173 -16.37 0.59 -16.37
N THR A 174 -15.23 0.91 -16.97
CA THR A 174 -14.30 -0.07 -17.57
C THR A 174 -13.83 -1.12 -16.56
N ILE A 175 -13.45 -0.72 -15.35
CA ILE A 175 -13.01 -1.68 -14.31
C ILE A 175 -14.12 -2.69 -14.00
N ILE A 176 -15.38 -2.25 -13.98
CA ILE A 176 -16.54 -3.10 -13.66
C ILE A 176 -16.92 -3.96 -14.88
N GLU A 177 -17.08 -3.34 -16.04
CA GLU A 177 -17.59 -3.98 -17.25
C GLU A 177 -16.62 -5.02 -17.81
N ASP A 178 -15.31 -4.73 -17.78
CA ASP A 178 -14.26 -5.65 -18.23
C ASP A 178 -13.84 -6.66 -17.15
N GLY A 179 -14.47 -6.66 -15.98
CA GLY A 179 -14.19 -7.61 -14.90
C GLY A 179 -12.78 -7.53 -14.33
N LEU A 180 -12.16 -6.32 -14.36
CA LEU A 180 -10.75 -6.14 -13.99
C LEU A 180 -10.48 -6.43 -12.50
N VAL A 181 -11.48 -6.33 -11.64
CA VAL A 181 -11.36 -6.74 -10.22
C VAL A 181 -11.06 -8.24 -10.12
N GLU A 182 -11.84 -9.06 -10.81
CA GLU A 182 -11.64 -10.51 -10.83
C GLU A 182 -10.35 -10.91 -11.57
N HIS A 183 -10.04 -10.21 -12.67
CA HIS A 183 -8.77 -10.39 -13.38
C HIS A 183 -7.58 -10.15 -12.43
N SER A 184 -7.57 -9.04 -11.71
CA SER A 184 -6.55 -8.72 -10.70
C SER A 184 -6.44 -9.81 -9.63
N ARG A 185 -7.57 -10.32 -9.14
CA ARG A 185 -7.60 -11.41 -8.16
C ARG A 185 -6.95 -12.68 -8.70
N ARG A 186 -7.36 -13.11 -9.88
CA ARG A 186 -6.92 -14.36 -10.53
C ARG A 186 -5.45 -14.29 -10.93
N LEU A 187 -5.05 -13.25 -11.67
CA LEU A 187 -3.68 -13.09 -12.14
C LEU A 187 -2.72 -12.85 -10.97
N GLY A 188 -3.12 -12.02 -10.01
CA GLY A 188 -2.34 -11.77 -8.80
C GLY A 188 -2.07 -13.02 -7.99
N ALA A 189 -3.03 -13.95 -7.88
CA ALA A 189 -2.84 -15.23 -7.22
C ALA A 189 -1.76 -16.09 -7.94
N LYS A 190 -1.77 -16.13 -9.29
CA LYS A 190 -0.75 -16.83 -10.08
C LYS A 190 0.64 -16.23 -9.91
N MET A 191 0.74 -14.89 -9.99
CA MET A 191 2.01 -14.18 -9.80
C MET A 191 2.57 -14.42 -8.39
N LEU A 192 1.73 -14.33 -7.36
CA LEU A 192 2.14 -14.59 -5.97
C LEU A 192 2.59 -16.04 -5.75
N ALA A 193 1.94 -17.01 -6.38
CA ALA A 193 2.35 -18.41 -6.28
C ALA A 193 3.75 -18.63 -6.87
N GLU A 194 4.05 -18.00 -8.01
CA GLU A 194 5.39 -18.04 -8.62
C GLU A 194 6.43 -17.34 -7.74
N LEU A 195 6.14 -16.11 -7.32
CA LEU A 195 7.07 -15.32 -6.50
C LEU A 195 7.41 -15.98 -5.16
N ARG A 196 6.45 -16.66 -4.52
CA ARG A 196 6.70 -17.40 -3.27
C ARG A 196 7.68 -18.57 -3.44
N ARG A 197 7.76 -19.17 -4.64
CA ARG A 197 8.78 -20.18 -4.91
C ARG A 197 10.17 -19.59 -4.88
N TRP A 198 10.32 -18.32 -5.27
CA TRP A 198 11.63 -17.66 -5.28
C TRP A 198 12.23 -17.51 -3.87
N GLU A 199 11.41 -17.49 -2.80
CA GLU A 199 11.93 -17.46 -1.42
C GLU A 199 12.82 -18.68 -1.10
N SER A 200 12.58 -19.81 -1.75
CA SER A 200 13.43 -21.02 -1.62
C SER A 200 14.47 -21.17 -2.73
N GLU A 201 14.27 -20.54 -3.88
CA GLU A 201 15.12 -20.68 -5.06
C GLU A 201 16.20 -19.58 -5.17
N LEU A 202 15.91 -18.38 -4.65
CA LEU A 202 16.78 -17.21 -4.74
C LEU A 202 17.11 -16.69 -3.31
N PRO A 203 18.35 -16.86 -2.85
CA PRO A 203 18.70 -16.56 -1.45
C PRO A 203 18.60 -15.09 -1.07
N ILE A 204 18.48 -14.20 -2.07
CA ILE A 204 18.29 -12.75 -1.84
C ILE A 204 16.81 -12.33 -1.75
N VAL A 205 15.87 -13.24 -2.02
CA VAL A 205 14.42 -12.94 -1.98
C VAL A 205 13.85 -13.35 -0.63
N SER A 206 13.08 -12.47 -0.05
CA SER A 206 12.40 -12.69 1.24
C SER A 206 11.07 -11.96 1.30
N ASP A 207 10.19 -12.40 2.20
CA ASP A 207 8.90 -11.78 2.52
C ASP A 207 8.07 -11.41 1.29
N VAL A 208 7.75 -12.41 0.47
CA VAL A 208 6.83 -12.25 -0.68
C VAL A 208 5.40 -12.09 -0.16
N ARG A 209 4.80 -10.96 -0.45
CA ARG A 209 3.51 -10.53 0.06
C ARG A 209 2.67 -9.84 -1.02
N GLY A 210 1.36 -9.79 -0.85
CA GLY A 210 0.50 -9.06 -1.79
C GLY A 210 -0.95 -9.52 -1.76
N ARG A 211 -1.79 -8.75 -2.45
CA ARG A 211 -3.18 -9.08 -2.78
C ARG A 211 -3.48 -8.56 -4.18
N GLY A 212 -4.08 -9.41 -5.03
CA GLY A 212 -4.32 -9.07 -6.43
C GLY A 212 -3.02 -8.65 -7.13
N LEU A 213 -3.07 -7.57 -7.88
CA LEU A 213 -1.92 -6.99 -8.60
C LEU A 213 -1.20 -5.90 -7.77
N LEU A 214 -1.22 -6.01 -6.46
CA LEU A 214 -0.43 -5.21 -5.53
C LEU A 214 0.50 -6.14 -4.77
N ILE A 215 1.71 -6.34 -5.26
CA ILE A 215 2.66 -7.35 -4.78
C ILE A 215 3.95 -6.67 -4.32
N GLY A 216 4.52 -7.16 -3.23
CA GLY A 216 5.81 -6.75 -2.72
C GLY A 216 6.69 -7.95 -2.38
N LEU A 217 8.00 -7.73 -2.38
CA LEU A 217 9.00 -8.63 -1.81
C LEU A 217 10.19 -7.82 -1.30
N ASP A 218 10.94 -8.39 -0.40
CA ASP A 218 12.15 -7.78 0.11
C ASP A 218 13.39 -8.46 -0.49
N LEU A 219 14.38 -7.65 -0.87
CA LEU A 219 15.70 -8.12 -1.26
C LEU A 219 16.65 -8.00 -0.06
N VAL A 220 17.18 -9.12 0.38
CA VAL A 220 17.97 -9.23 1.62
C VAL A 220 19.35 -9.81 1.38
N VAL A 221 20.26 -9.54 2.30
CA VAL A 221 21.52 -10.29 2.42
C VAL A 221 21.16 -11.70 2.92
N PRO A 222 21.57 -12.78 2.21
CA PRO A 222 21.19 -14.14 2.54
C PRO A 222 21.40 -14.52 4.00
N GLY A 223 20.44 -15.25 4.57
CA GLY A 223 20.47 -15.68 5.96
C GLY A 223 20.25 -14.56 6.99
N THR A 224 19.91 -13.35 6.55
CA THR A 224 19.68 -12.21 7.45
C THR A 224 18.36 -11.50 7.12
N ARG A 225 17.95 -10.56 7.99
CA ARG A 225 16.86 -9.60 7.71
C ARG A 225 17.36 -8.27 7.14
N LYS A 226 18.66 -8.16 6.89
CA LYS A 226 19.27 -6.92 6.37
C LYS A 226 18.96 -6.79 4.88
N LEU A 227 18.37 -5.67 4.52
CA LEU A 227 18.06 -5.36 3.13
C LEU A 227 19.35 -5.15 2.30
N LEU A 228 19.30 -5.49 1.01
CA LEU A 228 20.37 -5.20 0.07
C LEU A 228 20.62 -3.69 -0.01
N ASP A 229 21.84 -3.33 -0.36
CA ASP A 229 22.23 -1.94 -0.52
C ASP A 229 21.70 -1.32 -1.84
N LYS A 230 21.79 0.01 -1.92
CA LYS A 230 21.34 0.75 -3.10
C LYS A 230 22.17 0.47 -4.36
N LYS A 231 23.42 -0.01 -4.24
CA LYS A 231 24.24 -0.36 -5.39
C LYS A 231 23.71 -1.61 -6.08
N ALA A 232 23.34 -2.62 -5.29
CA ALA A 232 22.73 -3.84 -5.81
C ALA A 232 21.37 -3.56 -6.44
N THR A 233 20.47 -2.84 -5.74
CA THR A 233 19.13 -2.54 -6.26
C THR A 233 19.17 -1.64 -7.50
N ARG A 234 20.11 -0.72 -7.58
CA ARG A 234 20.30 0.11 -8.77
C ARG A 234 20.75 -0.73 -9.97
N TRP A 235 21.69 -1.64 -9.77
CA TRP A 235 22.13 -2.55 -10.85
C TRP A 235 20.98 -3.44 -11.32
N ILE A 236 20.17 -4.01 -10.40
CA ILE A 236 19.00 -4.80 -10.74
C ILE A 236 18.00 -3.97 -11.56
N PHE A 237 17.71 -2.75 -11.12
CA PHE A 237 16.81 -1.85 -11.85
C PHE A 237 17.30 -1.57 -13.28
N ASP A 238 18.56 -1.17 -13.45
CA ASP A 238 19.12 -0.82 -14.75
C ASP A 238 19.17 -2.06 -15.69
N THR A 239 19.46 -3.24 -15.13
CA THR A 239 19.47 -4.50 -15.88
C THR A 239 18.08 -4.92 -16.33
N LEU A 240 17.08 -4.83 -15.44
CA LEU A 240 15.68 -5.10 -15.80
C LEU A 240 15.19 -4.15 -16.89
N LEU A 241 15.48 -2.86 -16.75
CA LEU A 241 15.11 -1.85 -17.74
C LEU A 241 15.73 -2.17 -19.12
N SER A 242 17.01 -2.59 -19.17
CA SER A 242 17.66 -2.98 -20.40
C SER A 242 17.06 -4.24 -21.06
N ARG A 243 16.37 -5.07 -20.27
CA ARG A 243 15.64 -6.27 -20.73
C ARG A 243 14.14 -6.03 -20.94
N GLY A 244 13.70 -4.76 -20.96
CA GLY A 244 12.32 -4.39 -21.25
C GLY A 244 11.36 -4.50 -20.06
N VAL A 245 11.85 -4.68 -18.84
CA VAL A 245 11.02 -4.74 -17.63
C VAL A 245 11.25 -3.49 -16.77
N LEU A 246 10.22 -2.64 -16.68
CA LEU A 246 10.21 -1.50 -15.77
C LEU A 246 9.48 -1.88 -14.48
N ALA A 247 10.22 -2.08 -13.40
CA ALA A 247 9.68 -2.37 -12.06
C ALA A 247 10.24 -1.40 -11.01
N MET A 248 9.50 -1.20 -9.92
CA MET A 248 9.92 -0.32 -8.83
C MET A 248 10.86 -1.07 -7.87
N ILE A 249 12.10 -1.23 -8.29
CA ILE A 249 13.14 -2.03 -7.63
C ILE A 249 14.38 -1.22 -7.25
N TYR A 250 14.31 0.10 -7.34
CA TYR A 250 15.38 0.99 -6.91
C TYR A 250 15.56 1.07 -5.38
N ASN A 251 14.63 0.51 -4.63
CA ASN A 251 14.74 0.20 -3.22
C ASN A 251 14.67 -1.32 -3.04
N PRO A 252 15.27 -1.86 -1.97
CA PRO A 252 15.24 -3.30 -1.70
C PRO A 252 13.86 -3.82 -1.31
N GLU A 253 12.93 -2.95 -0.92
CA GLU A 253 11.50 -3.25 -0.84
C GLU A 253 10.85 -3.08 -2.22
N VAL A 254 10.83 -4.16 -2.96
CA VAL A 254 10.35 -4.19 -4.35
C VAL A 254 8.84 -4.09 -4.41
N ARG A 255 8.34 -3.31 -5.37
CA ARG A 255 6.91 -3.21 -5.66
C ARG A 255 6.60 -3.62 -7.09
N ILE A 256 5.68 -4.56 -7.23
CA ILE A 256 5.19 -5.07 -8.52
C ILE A 256 3.72 -4.69 -8.62
N ASN A 257 3.45 -3.65 -9.38
CA ASN A 257 2.12 -3.04 -9.55
C ASN A 257 1.82 -2.86 -11.04
N PRO A 258 1.63 -3.94 -11.81
CA PRO A 258 1.38 -3.82 -13.24
C PRO A 258 0.03 -3.16 -13.50
N PRO A 259 -0.23 -2.68 -14.73
CA PRO A 259 -1.57 -2.21 -15.13
C PRO A 259 -2.63 -3.29 -14.84
N LEU A 260 -3.87 -2.88 -14.50
CA LEU A 260 -4.96 -3.84 -14.26
C LEU A 260 -5.29 -4.67 -15.51
N VAL A 261 -5.03 -4.13 -16.69
CA VAL A 261 -5.28 -4.74 -18.00
C VAL A 261 -4.11 -5.58 -18.51
N ILE A 262 -3.06 -5.81 -17.70
CA ILE A 262 -1.91 -6.61 -18.16
C ILE A 262 -2.33 -8.03 -18.49
N GLU A 263 -1.88 -8.53 -19.65
CA GLU A 263 -2.13 -9.92 -20.04
C GLU A 263 -1.25 -10.89 -19.22
N GLU A 264 -1.78 -12.10 -19.01
CA GLU A 264 -1.09 -13.12 -18.21
C GLU A 264 0.30 -13.45 -18.75
N ASP A 265 0.45 -13.62 -20.06
CA ASP A 265 1.72 -13.94 -20.70
C ASP A 265 2.76 -12.83 -20.52
N GLN A 266 2.31 -11.57 -20.58
CA GLN A 266 3.17 -10.41 -20.32
C GLN A 266 3.64 -10.40 -18.87
N ALA A 267 2.72 -10.61 -17.93
CA ALA A 267 3.03 -10.62 -16.50
C ALA A 267 3.99 -11.74 -16.14
N MET A 268 3.75 -12.95 -16.61
CA MET A 268 4.60 -14.12 -16.34
C MET A 268 5.94 -14.02 -17.06
N GLY A 269 5.99 -13.49 -18.28
CA GLY A 269 7.24 -13.22 -18.99
C GLY A 269 8.11 -12.18 -18.28
N ALA A 270 7.50 -11.12 -17.73
CA ALA A 270 8.21 -10.15 -16.90
C ALA A 270 8.76 -10.79 -15.61
N LEU A 271 8.00 -11.66 -14.95
CA LEU A 271 8.49 -12.38 -13.78
C LEU A 271 9.67 -13.31 -14.13
N ALA A 272 9.63 -14.02 -15.26
CA ALA A 272 10.76 -14.85 -15.70
C ALA A 272 12.03 -14.00 -15.87
N THR A 273 11.93 -12.86 -16.56
CA THR A 273 13.05 -11.92 -16.70
C THR A 273 13.54 -11.39 -15.34
N MET A 274 12.63 -11.08 -14.42
CA MET A 274 12.99 -10.64 -13.07
C MET A 274 13.74 -11.74 -12.31
N LYS A 275 13.31 -13.00 -12.42
CA LYS A 275 13.95 -14.14 -11.76
C LYS A 275 15.40 -14.30 -12.21
N ASP A 276 15.65 -14.24 -13.53
CA ASP A 276 16.99 -14.35 -14.10
C ASP A 276 17.90 -13.23 -13.58
N VAL A 277 17.42 -11.97 -13.60
CA VAL A 277 18.20 -10.83 -13.14
C VAL A 277 18.48 -10.91 -11.63
N LEU A 278 17.53 -11.39 -10.83
CA LEU A 278 17.74 -11.58 -9.40
C LEU A 278 18.73 -12.72 -9.11
N GLY A 279 18.76 -13.77 -9.93
CA GLY A 279 19.78 -14.82 -9.88
C GLY A 279 21.18 -14.26 -10.14
N GLU A 280 21.35 -13.51 -11.23
CA GLU A 280 22.61 -12.82 -11.55
C GLU A 280 23.05 -11.84 -10.45
N ALA A 281 22.08 -11.16 -9.83
CA ALA A 281 22.36 -10.24 -8.72
C ALA A 281 22.85 -11.00 -7.48
N ALA A 282 22.27 -12.16 -7.18
CA ALA A 282 22.70 -13.02 -6.07
C ALA A 282 24.17 -13.44 -6.24
N GLU A 283 24.56 -13.90 -7.43
CA GLU A 283 25.94 -14.27 -7.74
C GLU A 283 26.90 -13.06 -7.64
N ARG A 284 26.46 -11.89 -8.11
CA ARG A 284 27.30 -10.69 -8.21
C ARG A 284 27.55 -9.98 -6.89
N PHE A 285 26.55 -9.95 -5.99
CA PHE A 285 26.59 -9.09 -4.80
C PHE A 285 26.65 -9.86 -3.49
N VAL A 286 26.44 -11.16 -3.51
CA VAL A 286 26.33 -11.99 -2.30
C VAL A 286 27.06 -13.33 -2.41
N GLY A 287 27.49 -13.73 -3.61
CA GLY A 287 28.30 -14.94 -3.90
C GLY A 287 29.74 -14.88 -3.46
#